data_cad5a03b42b078502a9eeaa67c983398
#
_entry.id   cad5a03b42b078502a9eeaa67c983398
#
_cell.length_a   1.000
_cell.length_b   1.000
_cell.length_c   1.000
_cell.angle_alpha   90.00
_cell.angle_beta   90.00
_cell.angle_gamma   90.00
#
_symmetry.space_group_name_H-M   'P 1'
#
loop_
_entity.id
_entity.type
_entity.pdbx_description
1 polymer ?
#
loop_
_entity_poly.entity_id
_entity_poly.type
_entity_poly.pdbx_seq_one_letter_code
_entity_poly.pdbx_strand_id
1 'polypeptide(L)'
;MTETNVILGLRIAEAHTNSRGMAHGGLITALADNAMGLSCGHVLGGGTRLVTVNLSADFLGSAQIGQWLQIDTEVIKTGKRLCFAQALISADGEPCARANGTFSVAPPKV
;
A
#
# COMPACT_ATOMS: atom_id res chain seq x y z
N MET A 1 -5.10 -10.07 -8.68
CA MET A 1 -5.67 -9.84 -7.33
C MET A 1 -6.14 -11.16 -6.76
N THR A 2 -5.77 -11.47 -5.55
CA THR A 2 -6.21 -12.68 -4.84
C THR A 2 -7.42 -12.36 -3.97
N GLU A 3 -7.96 -13.35 -3.26
CA GLU A 3 -9.10 -13.14 -2.36
C GLU A 3 -8.80 -12.15 -1.23
N THR A 4 -7.58 -12.14 -0.72
CA THR A 4 -7.17 -11.33 0.44
C THR A 4 -6.13 -10.28 0.11
N ASN A 5 -5.60 -10.27 -1.10
CA ASN A 5 -4.48 -9.41 -1.46
C ASN A 5 -4.76 -8.64 -2.74
N VAL A 6 -4.36 -7.38 -2.73
CA VAL A 6 -4.27 -6.56 -3.93
C VAL A 6 -2.80 -6.34 -4.22
N ILE A 7 -2.41 -6.56 -5.46
CA ILE A 7 -1.05 -6.29 -5.93
C ILE A 7 -1.10 -5.04 -6.79
N LEU A 8 -0.34 -4.02 -6.40
CA LEU A 8 -0.23 -2.77 -7.13
C LEU A 8 1.17 -2.67 -7.73
N GLY A 9 1.25 -2.27 -8.98
CA GLY A 9 2.53 -2.12 -9.66
C GLY A 9 2.67 -0.78 -10.34
N LEU A 10 3.92 -0.29 -10.42
CA LEU A 10 4.25 0.97 -11.05
C LEU A 10 5.66 0.92 -11.63
N ARG A 11 5.82 1.35 -12.90
CA ARG A 11 7.14 1.58 -13.46
C ARG A 11 7.60 2.98 -13.05
N ILE A 12 8.74 3.05 -12.35
CA ILE A 12 9.24 4.33 -11.85
C ILE A 12 9.72 5.19 -13.00
N ALA A 13 9.20 6.41 -13.07
CA ALA A 13 9.59 7.43 -14.04
C ALA A 13 10.18 8.63 -13.32
N GLU A 14 10.76 9.55 -14.07
CA GLU A 14 11.41 10.73 -13.49
C GLU A 14 10.50 11.53 -12.56
N ALA A 15 9.23 11.68 -12.91
CA ALA A 15 8.26 12.40 -12.10
C ALA A 15 8.04 11.79 -10.71
N HIS A 16 8.41 10.53 -10.52
CA HIS A 16 8.25 9.81 -9.24
C HIS A 16 9.47 9.95 -8.33
N THR A 17 10.51 10.64 -8.77
CA THR A 17 11.81 10.60 -8.10
C THR A 17 12.13 11.90 -7.35
N ASN A 18 13.04 11.75 -6.40
CA ASN A 18 13.66 12.90 -5.72
C ASN A 18 14.87 13.39 -6.53
N SER A 19 15.63 14.35 -5.97
CA SER A 19 16.80 14.93 -6.64
C SER A 19 17.94 13.94 -6.92
N ARG A 20 17.89 12.76 -6.31
CA ARG A 20 18.92 11.70 -6.50
C ARG A 20 18.51 10.61 -7.48
N GLY A 21 17.39 10.76 -8.16
CA GLY A 21 16.88 9.76 -9.08
C GLY A 21 16.25 8.55 -8.43
N MET A 22 15.97 8.60 -7.14
CA MET A 22 15.31 7.53 -6.40
C MET A 22 13.83 7.85 -6.18
N ALA A 23 13.01 6.82 -6.14
CA ALA A 23 11.59 7.01 -5.88
C ALA A 23 11.37 7.73 -4.56
N HIS A 24 10.47 8.69 -4.58
CA HIS A 24 10.16 9.50 -3.40
C HIS A 24 9.54 8.65 -2.31
N GLY A 25 10.05 8.78 -1.07
CA GLY A 25 9.50 8.04 0.07
C GLY A 25 8.01 8.32 0.29
N GLY A 26 7.60 9.57 0.09
CA GLY A 26 6.19 9.95 0.18
C GLY A 26 5.32 9.26 -0.86
N LEU A 27 5.83 9.05 -2.07
CA LEU A 27 5.12 8.30 -3.09
C LEU A 27 4.94 6.85 -2.67
N ILE A 28 6.01 6.21 -2.21
CA ILE A 28 5.95 4.81 -1.77
C ILE A 28 4.94 4.65 -0.64
N THR A 29 4.96 5.56 0.33
CA THR A 29 4.03 5.55 1.45
C THR A 29 2.58 5.72 1.00
N ALA A 30 2.33 6.65 0.08
CA ALA A 30 1.00 6.89 -0.46
C ALA A 30 0.47 5.68 -1.24
N LEU A 31 1.32 5.05 -2.03
CA LEU A 31 0.94 3.85 -2.78
C LEU A 31 0.66 2.67 -1.86
N ALA A 32 1.46 2.51 -0.80
CA ALA A 32 1.24 1.46 0.20
C ALA A 32 -0.09 1.67 0.93
N ASP A 33 -0.39 2.90 1.33
CA ASP A 33 -1.66 3.27 1.95
C ASP A 33 -2.84 2.90 1.04
N ASN A 34 -2.74 3.31 -0.22
CA ASN A 34 -3.78 3.04 -1.21
C ASN A 34 -3.96 1.52 -1.43
N ALA A 35 -2.86 0.79 -1.59
CA ALA A 35 -2.92 -0.66 -1.81
C ALA A 35 -3.53 -1.40 -0.61
N MET A 36 -3.14 -1.01 0.60
CA MET A 36 -3.69 -1.62 1.81
C MET A 36 -5.17 -1.30 1.99
N GLY A 37 -5.57 -0.05 1.71
CA GLY A 37 -6.97 0.36 1.75
C GLY A 37 -7.82 -0.40 0.74
N LEU A 38 -7.32 -0.55 -0.48
CA LEU A 38 -8.00 -1.32 -1.53
C LEU A 38 -8.15 -2.79 -1.13
N SER A 39 -7.11 -3.37 -0.53
CA SER A 39 -7.16 -4.77 -0.09
C SER A 39 -8.19 -4.97 1.01
N CYS A 40 -8.22 -4.09 2.00
CA CYS A 40 -9.22 -4.12 3.06
C CYS A 40 -10.64 -3.96 2.48
N GLY A 41 -10.82 -3.01 1.58
CA GLY A 41 -12.09 -2.80 0.92
C GLY A 41 -12.55 -4.01 0.11
N HIS A 42 -11.61 -4.67 -0.55
CA HIS A 42 -11.90 -5.89 -1.31
C HIS A 42 -12.41 -7.02 -0.41
N VAL A 43 -11.76 -7.22 0.73
CA VAL A 43 -12.15 -8.27 1.69
C VAL A 43 -13.49 -7.95 2.35
N LEU A 44 -13.73 -6.68 2.67
CA LEU A 44 -14.96 -6.27 3.36
C LEU A 44 -16.18 -6.15 2.44
N GLY A 45 -15.95 -6.14 1.13
CA GLY A 45 -17.03 -5.97 0.16
C GLY A 45 -17.27 -4.53 -0.22
N GLY A 46 -18.07 -4.32 -1.26
CA GLY A 46 -18.32 -2.99 -1.79
C GLY A 46 -19.15 -2.12 -0.88
N GLY A 47 -19.03 -0.81 -1.03
CA GLY A 47 -19.80 0.18 -0.28
C GLY A 47 -19.22 0.56 1.07
N THR A 48 -18.21 -0.15 1.55
CA THR A 48 -17.55 0.16 2.80
C THR A 48 -16.61 1.35 2.60
N ARG A 49 -16.65 2.30 3.53
CA ARG A 49 -15.74 3.44 3.52
C ARG A 49 -14.62 3.20 4.53
N LEU A 50 -13.41 3.49 4.11
CA LEU A 50 -12.22 3.29 4.93
C LEU A 50 -11.48 4.61 5.10
N VAL A 51 -11.04 4.85 6.32
CA VAL A 51 -10.20 6.01 6.65
C VAL A 51 -8.95 5.49 7.33
N THR A 52 -7.80 5.92 6.85
CA THR A 52 -6.51 5.56 7.44
C THR A 52 -6.41 6.16 8.84
N VAL A 53 -6.23 5.30 9.83
CA VAL A 53 -6.06 5.71 11.23
C VAL A 53 -4.60 5.74 11.61
N ASN A 54 -3.84 4.78 11.11
CA ASN A 54 -2.43 4.66 11.40
C ASN A 54 -1.73 4.08 10.18
N LEU A 55 -0.57 4.61 9.87
CA LEU A 55 0.27 4.13 8.80
C LEU A 55 1.71 4.23 9.25
N SER A 56 2.45 3.13 9.17
CA SER A 56 3.88 3.14 9.44
C SER A 56 4.61 2.46 8.30
N ALA A 57 5.79 2.98 7.97
CA ALA A 57 6.61 2.44 6.90
C ALA A 57 8.06 2.43 7.30
N ASP A 58 8.76 1.37 6.91
CA ASP A 58 10.21 1.26 7.05
C ASP A 58 10.81 1.19 5.65
N PHE A 59 11.80 2.02 5.41
CA PHE A 59 12.51 2.03 4.13
C PHE A 59 13.77 1.20 4.26
N LEU A 60 13.86 0.15 3.46
CA LEU A 60 14.92 -0.86 3.54
C LEU A 60 15.97 -0.67 2.45
N GLY A 61 15.61 -0.03 1.36
CA GLY A 61 16.47 0.20 0.21
C GLY A 61 15.91 1.29 -0.67
N SER A 62 16.52 1.48 -1.83
CA SER A 62 16.08 2.49 -2.79
C SER A 62 15.42 1.85 -3.99
N ALA A 63 14.52 2.61 -4.63
CA ALA A 63 13.94 2.27 -5.90
C ALA A 63 14.27 3.37 -6.90
N GLN A 64 14.67 3.00 -8.11
CA GLN A 64 15.21 3.92 -9.09
C GLN A 64 14.40 3.96 -10.38
N ILE A 65 14.64 4.97 -11.20
CA ILE A 65 13.98 5.12 -12.50
C ILE A 65 14.16 3.85 -13.32
N GLY A 66 13.08 3.40 -13.93
CA GLY A 66 13.04 2.22 -14.78
C GLY A 66 12.76 0.92 -14.05
N GLN A 67 12.87 0.90 -12.73
CA GLN A 67 12.53 -0.29 -11.96
C GLN A 67 11.03 -0.47 -11.84
N TRP A 68 10.62 -1.72 -11.69
CA TRP A 68 9.23 -2.07 -11.42
C TRP A 68 9.00 -2.08 -9.91
N LEU A 69 8.21 -1.13 -9.45
CA LEU A 69 7.81 -1.05 -8.06
C LEU A 69 6.54 -1.86 -7.87
N GLN A 70 6.58 -2.82 -6.98
CA GLN A 70 5.44 -3.68 -6.72
C GLN A 70 5.11 -3.67 -5.25
N ILE A 71 3.82 -3.56 -4.94
CA ILE A 71 3.33 -3.55 -3.57
C ILE A 71 2.42 -4.74 -3.41
N ASP A 72 2.86 -5.69 -2.59
CA ASP A 72 2.11 -6.89 -2.24
C ASP A 72 1.49 -6.67 -0.87
N THR A 73 0.17 -6.67 -0.81
CA THR A 73 -0.57 -6.39 0.41
C THR A 73 -1.20 -7.66 0.95
N GLU A 74 -1.17 -7.80 2.26
CA GLU A 74 -1.87 -8.86 2.97
C GLU A 74 -2.78 -8.23 4.01
N VAL A 75 -4.06 -8.57 3.97
CA VAL A 75 -5.01 -8.18 5.00
C VAL A 75 -4.86 -9.14 6.17
N ILE A 76 -4.51 -8.58 7.33
CA ILE A 76 -4.20 -9.38 8.52
C ILE A 76 -5.47 -9.73 9.28
N LYS A 77 -6.34 -8.74 9.45
CA LYS A 77 -7.58 -8.93 10.20
C LYS A 77 -8.59 -7.88 9.81
N THR A 78 -9.83 -8.30 9.63
CA THR A 78 -10.95 -7.39 9.43
C THR A 78 -11.90 -7.50 10.61
N GLY A 79 -12.33 -6.35 11.12
CA GLY A 79 -13.31 -6.28 12.18
C GLY A 79 -14.45 -5.34 11.78
N LYS A 80 -15.40 -5.15 12.68
CA LYS A 80 -16.53 -4.26 12.41
C LYS A 80 -16.10 -2.80 12.32
N ARG A 81 -15.05 -2.43 13.05
CA ARG A 81 -14.60 -1.03 13.15
C ARG A 81 -13.20 -0.80 12.60
N LEU A 82 -12.35 -1.82 12.62
CA LEU A 82 -10.96 -1.68 12.20
C LEU A 82 -10.57 -2.80 11.26
N CYS A 83 -9.72 -2.46 10.30
CA CYS A 83 -9.09 -3.40 9.41
C CYS A 83 -7.58 -3.19 9.46
N PHE A 84 -6.82 -4.27 9.54
CA PHE A 84 -5.37 -4.25 9.63
C PHE A 84 -4.76 -4.91 8.41
N ALA A 85 -3.78 -4.25 7.83
CA ALA A 85 -3.07 -4.77 6.66
C ALA A 85 -1.59 -4.51 6.76
N GLN A 86 -0.81 -5.29 6.03
CA GLN A 86 0.61 -5.06 5.86
C GLN A 86 0.95 -5.12 4.37
N ALA A 87 2.05 -4.49 4.00
CA ALA A 87 2.51 -4.47 2.63
C ALA A 87 4.01 -4.63 2.55
N LEU A 88 4.46 -5.38 1.55
CA LEU A 88 5.87 -5.46 1.19
C LEU A 88 6.04 -4.78 -0.17
N ILE A 89 6.96 -3.85 -0.23
CA ILE A 89 7.25 -3.08 -1.44
C ILE A 89 8.60 -3.52 -1.97
N SER A 90 8.64 -3.92 -3.24
CA SER A 90 9.86 -4.35 -3.90
C SER A 90 10.12 -3.52 -5.15
N ALA A 91 11.40 -3.41 -5.50
CA ALA A 91 11.86 -2.79 -6.74
C ALA A 91 12.61 -3.87 -7.51
N ASP A 92 12.09 -4.25 -8.68
CA ASP A 92 12.61 -5.37 -9.48
C ASP A 92 12.84 -6.63 -8.64
N GLY A 93 11.91 -6.92 -7.73
CA GLY A 93 11.96 -8.11 -6.89
C GLY A 93 12.75 -7.98 -5.60
N GLU A 94 13.49 -6.89 -5.40
CA GLU A 94 14.26 -6.65 -4.18
C GLU A 94 13.44 -5.83 -3.19
N PRO A 95 13.31 -6.28 -1.93
CA PRO A 95 12.58 -5.51 -0.94
C PRO A 95 13.18 -4.11 -0.75
N CYS A 96 12.36 -3.09 -0.86
CA CYS A 96 12.82 -1.70 -0.64
C CYS A 96 12.06 -0.98 0.45
N ALA A 97 10.88 -1.49 0.86
CA ALA A 97 10.13 -0.92 1.96
C ALA A 97 9.11 -1.94 2.49
N ARG A 98 8.65 -1.70 3.70
CA ARG A 98 7.52 -2.43 4.25
C ARG A 98 6.61 -1.45 4.97
N ALA A 99 5.32 -1.76 5.06
CA ALA A 99 4.36 -0.89 5.69
C ALA A 99 3.31 -1.68 6.45
N ASN A 100 2.75 -1.03 7.47
CA ASN A 100 1.59 -1.53 8.21
C ASN A 100 0.53 -0.43 8.20
N GLY A 101 -0.71 -0.81 8.04
CA GLY A 101 -1.81 0.14 8.04
C GLY A 101 -2.97 -0.33 8.89
N THR A 102 -3.60 0.61 9.58
CA THR A 102 -4.84 0.40 10.30
C THR A 102 -5.88 1.35 9.73
N PHE A 103 -7.03 0.81 9.40
CA PHE A 103 -8.10 1.55 8.75
C PHE A 103 -9.37 1.48 9.59
N SER A 104 -10.02 2.62 9.76
CA SER A 104 -11.34 2.70 10.38
C SER A 104 -12.37 2.33 9.33
N VAL A 105 -13.27 1.44 9.70
CA VAL A 105 -14.33 0.96 8.81
C VAL A 105 -15.61 1.70 9.16
N ALA A 106 -16.18 2.40 8.18
CA ALA A 106 -17.46 3.08 8.35
C ALA A 106 -18.51 2.39 7.49
N PRO A 107 -19.77 2.33 7.96
CA PRO A 107 -20.82 1.75 7.14
C PRO A 107 -21.04 2.57 5.87
N PRO A 108 -21.64 1.99 4.82
CA PRO A 108 -21.97 2.73 3.63
C PRO A 108 -22.87 3.91 3.97
N LYS A 109 -22.66 5.00 3.23
CA LYS A 109 -23.50 6.18 3.39
C LYS A 109 -24.88 5.89 2.80
N VAL A 110 -25.91 6.17 3.57
CA VAL A 110 -27.29 5.94 3.15
C VAL A 110 -27.86 7.15 2.43
#